data_9a380f1828d4971fb386f361af0a37ef
#
_entry.id   9a380f1828d4971fb386f361af0a37ef
#
_cell.length_a   1.000
_cell.length_b   1.000
_cell.length_c   1.000
_cell.angle_alpha   90.00
_cell.angle_beta   90.00
_cell.angle_gamma   90.00
#
_symmetry.space_group_name_H-M   'P 1'
#
loop_
_entity.id
_entity.type
_entity.pdbx_description
1 polymer ?
#
loop_
_entity_poly.entity_id
_entity_poly.type
_entity_poly.pdbx_seq_one_letter_code
_entity_poly.pdbx_strand_id
1 'polypeptide(L)'
;MKIFEKKYIQGKNVSTFGAFSHDKIVDFNVILPRRCGATSITMHLFGEGIENHKYMKYDFKWVSIQGENDVYACKIDMSKVGVGLYYYKYEITTDEAFFVGEGKRINELTKIEHNDGLIQLTVFKEESNCAKWMHGGIMYHIFVDRFNKSGKCKPKKNVIMNDDWYNGVPQFADVPGGYVENNMFFGGDLYGIIEKLEYIESLGVTCLYLSPIFDAYSNHKYDTGDYMSIDSMFGSEKALDELIKETKKRGMHIIFDGVFNHTGADSIYFNKEGNYDSLGAYQSKKSPYYEWYNFRNYPDDYECWWNVKILPRVDSNNQTYKNYILGDGGVIEKWMKKGIDGFRLDVADELSDDFLKTLNKKLKSVNPDGIVYGEVWEDASNKIAYDKRKKYFLGNELDSVMNYPFREAIIDYIKYGNSERFYSTCKMLSSHYPKHNADLLMNLLGTHDTERILTVLGTDSVDGYTNAELSQKRMSKTEYKKAKELLMLAYAIVATVPGVPCIYYGDEVGMQGYRDPFNRLPFPWGKEDKGILEFYQKIGKIRKQERVFKGGLFKLIECDSNILAFARYDDKEFTVTLVNRSTEKYSFESNISLKSCDTNRKISVLKPMSANILKGNGDIEELELEFYKD
;
A
#
# COMPACT_ATOMS: atom_id res chain seq x y z
N MET A 1 -18.54 23.83 -20.62
CA MET A 1 -18.27 22.85 -21.67
C MET A 1 -18.94 21.57 -21.22
N LYS A 2 -19.93 21.04 -21.96
CA LYS A 2 -20.65 19.84 -21.48
C LYS A 2 -19.81 18.61 -21.72
N ILE A 3 -19.62 17.86 -20.66
CA ILE A 3 -18.69 16.74 -20.52
C ILE A 3 -19.36 15.47 -21.06
N PHE A 4 -18.62 14.64 -21.78
CA PHE A 4 -19.01 13.27 -22.08
C PHE A 4 -18.68 12.41 -20.88
N GLU A 5 -19.55 11.48 -20.49
CA GLU A 5 -19.35 10.62 -19.32
C GLU A 5 -19.50 9.15 -19.67
N LYS A 6 -18.76 8.31 -18.96
CA LYS A 6 -18.92 6.85 -18.94
C LYS A 6 -19.43 6.38 -17.60
N LYS A 7 -20.26 5.35 -17.57
CA LYS A 7 -20.69 4.66 -16.35
C LYS A 7 -20.64 3.15 -16.57
N TYR A 8 -20.35 2.43 -15.50
CA TYR A 8 -20.43 0.98 -15.48
C TYR A 8 -21.56 0.58 -14.55
N ILE A 9 -22.50 -0.23 -15.04
CA ILE A 9 -23.63 -0.72 -14.25
C ILE A 9 -23.51 -2.24 -14.13
N GLN A 10 -23.51 -2.71 -12.89
CA GLN A 10 -23.50 -4.12 -12.58
C GLN A 10 -24.69 -4.42 -11.65
N GLY A 11 -25.73 -5.03 -12.21
CA GLY A 11 -27.00 -5.20 -11.51
C GLY A 11 -27.67 -3.85 -11.19
N LYS A 12 -27.88 -3.58 -9.88
CA LYS A 12 -28.44 -2.29 -9.42
C LYS A 12 -27.38 -1.22 -9.07
N ASN A 13 -26.09 -1.59 -9.11
CA ASN A 13 -25.01 -0.73 -8.65
C ASN A 13 -24.28 -0.09 -9.82
N VAL A 14 -24.06 1.22 -9.72
CA VAL A 14 -23.11 1.94 -10.59
C VAL A 14 -21.73 1.76 -9.98
N SER A 15 -20.81 1.13 -10.73
CA SER A 15 -19.42 0.98 -10.30
C SER A 15 -18.58 2.16 -10.80
N THR A 16 -17.75 2.71 -9.92
CA THR A 16 -16.69 3.65 -10.30
C THR A 16 -15.39 2.92 -10.66
N PHE A 17 -15.31 1.61 -10.39
CA PHE A 17 -14.14 0.80 -10.68
C PHE A 17 -14.16 0.26 -12.10
N GLY A 18 -13.07 0.48 -12.85
CA GLY A 18 -12.89 0.04 -14.24
C GLY A 18 -12.30 -1.36 -14.39
N ALA A 19 -12.31 -2.17 -13.34
CA ALA A 19 -11.82 -3.55 -13.34
C ALA A 19 -12.94 -4.53 -13.01
N PHE A 20 -13.06 -5.63 -13.78
CA PHE A 20 -14.18 -6.57 -13.67
C PHE A 20 -13.70 -8.02 -13.66
N SER A 21 -14.42 -8.87 -12.91
CA SER A 21 -14.22 -10.31 -12.95
C SER A 21 -14.69 -10.88 -14.30
N HIS A 22 -13.96 -11.87 -14.80
CA HIS A 22 -14.23 -12.48 -16.12
C HIS A 22 -15.58 -13.20 -16.21
N ASP A 23 -16.21 -13.53 -15.09
CA ASP A 23 -17.53 -14.18 -15.05
C ASP A 23 -18.72 -13.20 -15.13
N LYS A 24 -18.44 -11.89 -15.19
CA LYS A 24 -19.46 -10.84 -15.15
C LYS A 24 -19.90 -10.39 -16.55
N ILE A 25 -21.19 -10.02 -16.61
CA ILE A 25 -21.72 -9.21 -17.71
C ILE A 25 -21.84 -7.78 -17.18
N VAL A 26 -21.16 -6.85 -17.84
CA VAL A 26 -21.10 -5.44 -17.43
C VAL A 26 -21.84 -4.60 -18.45
N ASP A 27 -22.68 -3.69 -17.98
CA ASP A 27 -23.39 -2.73 -18.81
C ASP A 27 -22.54 -1.43 -18.87
N PHE A 28 -21.90 -1.22 -20.00
CA PHE A 28 -21.14 0.00 -20.28
C PHE A 28 -22.09 1.07 -20.81
N ASN A 29 -22.09 2.24 -20.18
CA ASN A 29 -22.92 3.36 -20.57
C ASN A 29 -22.04 4.56 -20.98
N VAL A 30 -22.41 5.20 -22.08
CA VAL A 30 -21.84 6.46 -22.54
C VAL A 30 -22.94 7.50 -22.54
N ILE A 31 -22.70 8.61 -21.88
CA ILE A 31 -23.66 9.71 -21.69
C ILE A 31 -23.14 10.93 -22.45
N LEU A 32 -23.91 11.42 -23.40
CA LEU A 32 -23.55 12.53 -24.27
C LEU A 32 -24.61 13.62 -24.26
N PRO A 33 -24.25 14.91 -24.39
CA PRO A 33 -25.23 15.96 -24.63
C PRO A 33 -26.01 15.69 -25.93
N ARG A 34 -27.34 15.73 -25.90
CA ARG A 34 -28.23 15.51 -27.07
C ARG A 34 -27.88 16.39 -28.27
N ARG A 35 -27.44 17.63 -27.99
CA ARG A 35 -26.96 18.55 -29.03
C ARG A 35 -25.70 18.08 -29.78
N CYS A 36 -25.06 17.00 -29.31
CA CYS A 36 -23.93 16.37 -30.02
C CYS A 36 -24.41 15.72 -31.33
N GLY A 37 -25.67 15.27 -31.39
CA GLY A 37 -26.26 14.66 -32.57
C GLY A 37 -25.61 13.30 -32.93
N ALA A 38 -25.19 12.53 -31.90
CA ALA A 38 -24.57 11.24 -32.14
C ALA A 38 -25.56 10.24 -32.76
N THR A 39 -25.17 9.64 -33.88
CA THR A 39 -25.95 8.64 -34.64
C THR A 39 -25.50 7.22 -34.29
N SER A 40 -24.24 7.01 -33.94
CA SER A 40 -23.71 5.74 -33.46
C SER A 40 -22.53 5.93 -32.49
N ILE A 41 -22.33 4.94 -31.62
CA ILE A 41 -21.18 4.83 -30.73
C ILE A 41 -20.63 3.42 -30.83
N THR A 42 -19.34 3.28 -31.06
CA THR A 42 -18.63 1.99 -31.09
C THR A 42 -17.42 2.04 -30.16
N MET A 43 -17.32 1.07 -29.24
CA MET A 43 -16.11 0.86 -28.44
C MET A 43 -15.09 0.07 -29.25
N HIS A 44 -13.87 0.57 -29.29
CA HIS A 44 -12.70 -0.12 -29.84
C HIS A 44 -11.84 -0.61 -28.69
N LEU A 45 -11.80 -1.92 -28.45
CA LEU A 45 -11.07 -2.56 -27.37
C LEU A 45 -9.84 -3.30 -27.89
N PHE A 46 -8.69 -3.00 -27.29
CA PHE A 46 -7.39 -3.53 -27.68
C PHE A 46 -6.80 -4.34 -26.52
N GLY A 47 -6.43 -5.59 -26.76
CA GLY A 47 -5.67 -6.39 -25.80
C GLY A 47 -4.21 -5.95 -25.75
N GLU A 48 -3.63 -5.92 -24.55
CA GLU A 48 -2.20 -5.75 -24.38
C GLU A 48 -1.53 -7.13 -24.24
N GLY A 49 -0.58 -7.44 -25.11
CA GLY A 49 0.24 -8.64 -25.06
C GLY A 49 0.74 -9.10 -26.41
N ILE A 50 1.98 -9.59 -26.46
CA ILE A 50 2.70 -9.99 -27.69
C ILE A 50 2.01 -11.16 -28.40
N GLU A 51 1.23 -11.98 -27.70
CA GLU A 51 0.62 -13.19 -28.24
C GLU A 51 -0.83 -13.04 -28.73
N ASN A 52 -1.52 -11.95 -28.37
CA ASN A 52 -2.89 -11.72 -28.77
C ASN A 52 -3.13 -10.22 -29.02
N HIS A 53 -2.93 -9.77 -30.24
CA HIS A 53 -3.52 -8.52 -30.72
C HIS A 53 -5.04 -8.68 -30.83
N LYS A 54 -5.68 -8.88 -29.67
CA LYS A 54 -7.12 -9.04 -29.60
C LYS A 54 -7.75 -7.67 -29.80
N TYR A 55 -8.31 -7.47 -30.98
CA TYR A 55 -9.07 -6.28 -31.29
C TYR A 55 -10.55 -6.64 -31.37
N MET A 56 -11.37 -5.94 -30.60
CA MET A 56 -12.81 -6.16 -30.54
C MET A 56 -13.56 -4.85 -30.69
N LYS A 57 -14.71 -4.92 -31.35
CA LYS A 57 -15.64 -3.80 -31.48
C LYS A 57 -16.95 -4.13 -30.79
N TYR A 58 -17.52 -3.13 -30.10
CA TYR A 58 -18.82 -3.24 -29.47
C TYR A 58 -19.65 -2.01 -29.80
N ASP A 59 -20.81 -2.24 -30.46
CA ASP A 59 -21.75 -1.18 -30.83
C ASP A 59 -22.72 -0.90 -29.69
N PHE A 60 -22.87 0.37 -29.36
CA PHE A 60 -23.75 0.85 -28.29
C PHE A 60 -25.11 1.24 -28.87
N LYS A 61 -26.17 0.90 -28.14
CA LYS A 61 -27.54 1.27 -28.50
C LYS A 61 -28.01 2.43 -27.64
N TRP A 62 -28.73 3.37 -28.23
CA TRP A 62 -29.44 4.39 -27.50
C TRP A 62 -30.50 3.73 -26.59
N VAL A 63 -30.58 4.12 -25.32
CA VAL A 63 -31.46 3.48 -24.34
C VAL A 63 -32.38 4.46 -23.63
N SER A 64 -31.97 5.69 -23.37
CA SER A 64 -32.78 6.65 -22.64
C SER A 64 -32.27 8.08 -22.76
N ILE A 65 -33.07 9.01 -22.21
CA ILE A 65 -32.70 10.39 -22.00
C ILE A 65 -32.52 10.65 -20.50
N GLN A 66 -31.43 11.30 -20.12
CA GLN A 66 -31.16 11.76 -18.77
C GLN A 66 -30.93 13.26 -18.79
N GLY A 67 -31.97 14.04 -18.42
CA GLY A 67 -31.94 15.49 -18.54
C GLY A 67 -31.72 15.95 -20.00
N GLU A 68 -30.66 16.68 -20.27
CA GLU A 68 -30.28 17.13 -21.63
C GLU A 68 -29.35 16.16 -22.35
N ASN A 69 -29.12 14.95 -21.81
CA ASN A 69 -28.17 13.98 -22.34
C ASN A 69 -28.89 12.75 -22.88
N ASP A 70 -28.32 12.17 -23.94
CA ASP A 70 -28.65 10.84 -24.44
C ASP A 70 -27.72 9.80 -23.77
N VAL A 71 -28.29 8.66 -23.41
CA VAL A 71 -27.60 7.52 -22.84
C VAL A 71 -27.53 6.39 -23.85
N TYR A 72 -26.34 5.94 -24.15
CA TYR A 72 -26.07 4.76 -24.99
C TYR A 72 -25.48 3.65 -24.13
N ALA A 73 -25.89 2.41 -24.34
CA ALA A 73 -25.45 1.27 -23.55
C ALA A 73 -25.06 0.06 -24.40
N CYS A 74 -24.09 -0.70 -23.89
CA CYS A 74 -23.72 -1.99 -24.43
C CYS A 74 -23.38 -2.98 -23.29
N LYS A 75 -24.01 -4.15 -23.29
CA LYS A 75 -23.70 -5.24 -22.36
C LYS A 75 -22.55 -6.06 -22.92
N ILE A 76 -21.46 -6.11 -22.18
CA ILE A 76 -20.26 -6.84 -22.56
C ILE A 76 -20.04 -7.98 -21.57
N ASP A 77 -19.95 -9.20 -22.12
CA ASP A 77 -19.64 -10.42 -21.39
C ASP A 77 -18.12 -10.54 -21.24
N MET A 78 -17.62 -10.34 -20.03
CA MET A 78 -16.19 -10.36 -19.73
C MET A 78 -15.55 -11.74 -19.99
N SER A 79 -16.34 -12.82 -19.97
CA SER A 79 -15.82 -14.16 -20.30
C SER A 79 -15.38 -14.27 -21.76
N LYS A 80 -15.99 -13.49 -22.66
CA LYS A 80 -15.62 -13.40 -24.07
C LYS A 80 -14.42 -12.46 -24.30
N VAL A 81 -14.27 -11.45 -23.46
CA VAL A 81 -13.08 -10.59 -23.44
C VAL A 81 -11.89 -11.41 -22.95
N GLY A 82 -12.02 -12.15 -21.86
CA GLY A 82 -10.98 -12.97 -21.25
C GLY A 82 -10.13 -12.20 -20.24
N VAL A 83 -9.44 -12.96 -19.38
CA VAL A 83 -8.55 -12.38 -18.36
C VAL A 83 -7.37 -11.67 -19.02
N GLY A 84 -7.12 -10.42 -18.63
CA GLY A 84 -6.03 -9.64 -19.19
C GLY A 84 -6.15 -8.14 -18.93
N LEU A 85 -5.15 -7.42 -19.39
CA LEU A 85 -5.13 -5.97 -19.42
C LEU A 85 -5.49 -5.52 -20.84
N TYR A 86 -6.42 -4.59 -20.92
CA TYR A 86 -6.95 -4.05 -22.17
C TYR A 86 -6.97 -2.53 -22.10
N TYR A 87 -7.01 -1.91 -23.28
CA TYR A 87 -7.21 -0.47 -23.46
C TYR A 87 -8.31 -0.23 -24.47
N TYR A 88 -9.12 0.80 -24.29
CA TYR A 88 -10.20 1.10 -25.22
C TYR A 88 -10.45 2.60 -25.38
N LYS A 89 -11.13 2.92 -26.47
CA LYS A 89 -11.67 4.23 -26.80
C LYS A 89 -13.04 4.06 -27.44
N TYR A 90 -13.82 5.13 -27.46
CA TYR A 90 -15.09 5.17 -28.18
C TYR A 90 -14.94 5.98 -29.46
N GLU A 91 -15.48 5.47 -30.56
CA GLU A 91 -15.76 6.19 -31.79
C GLU A 91 -17.19 6.71 -31.72
N ILE A 92 -17.38 8.02 -31.81
CA ILE A 92 -18.69 8.68 -31.84
C ILE A 92 -18.90 9.22 -33.23
N THR A 93 -19.96 8.78 -33.91
CA THR A 93 -20.35 9.25 -35.22
C THR A 93 -21.46 10.29 -35.11
N THR A 94 -21.25 11.43 -35.71
CA THR A 94 -22.22 12.50 -35.95
C THR A 94 -22.29 12.72 -37.47
N ASP A 95 -22.21 13.96 -37.95
CA ASP A 95 -21.92 14.23 -39.40
C ASP A 95 -20.49 13.76 -39.74
N GLU A 96 -19.59 13.79 -38.78
CA GLU A 96 -18.22 13.26 -38.86
C GLU A 96 -17.94 12.32 -37.65
N ALA A 97 -17.03 11.36 -37.82
CA ALA A 97 -16.60 10.47 -36.76
C ALA A 97 -15.42 11.06 -36.01
N PHE A 98 -15.42 10.92 -34.66
CA PHE A 98 -14.30 11.29 -33.81
C PHE A 98 -14.14 10.31 -32.65
N PHE A 99 -12.94 10.29 -32.07
CA PHE A 99 -12.66 9.44 -30.93
C PHE A 99 -12.74 10.20 -29.60
N VAL A 100 -13.24 9.50 -28.56
CA VAL A 100 -13.15 9.96 -27.18
C VAL A 100 -12.49 8.88 -26.33
N GLY A 101 -11.68 9.31 -25.39
CA GLY A 101 -10.97 8.51 -24.44
C GLY A 101 -11.08 9.08 -23.04
N GLU A 102 -10.10 8.79 -22.21
CA GLU A 102 -10.09 9.15 -20.81
C GLU A 102 -9.94 10.67 -20.61
N GLY A 103 -10.94 11.30 -19.98
CA GLY A 103 -10.90 12.71 -19.60
C GLY A 103 -10.09 12.97 -18.32
N LYS A 104 -10.02 14.22 -17.90
CA LYS A 104 -9.29 14.62 -16.68
C LYS A 104 -9.96 14.15 -15.40
N ARG A 105 -11.29 14.12 -15.36
CA ARG A 105 -12.07 13.74 -14.18
C ARG A 105 -12.44 12.25 -14.18
N ILE A 106 -12.79 11.73 -13.00
CA ILE A 106 -13.32 10.36 -12.85
C ILE A 106 -14.58 10.24 -13.72
N ASN A 107 -14.65 9.18 -14.53
CA ASN A 107 -15.73 8.91 -15.49
C ASN A 107 -15.89 9.93 -16.64
N GLU A 108 -15.06 10.95 -16.72
CA GLU A 108 -15.08 11.91 -17.83
C GLU A 108 -14.48 11.28 -19.09
N LEU A 109 -15.12 11.59 -20.22
CA LEU A 109 -14.60 11.31 -21.56
C LEU A 109 -14.22 12.62 -22.25
N THR A 110 -13.12 12.63 -22.98
CA THR A 110 -12.66 13.78 -23.78
C THR A 110 -12.30 13.35 -25.18
N LYS A 111 -12.38 14.28 -26.15
CA LYS A 111 -11.87 14.03 -27.50
C LYS A 111 -10.38 13.72 -27.45
N ILE A 112 -9.98 12.70 -28.17
CA ILE A 112 -8.58 12.28 -28.29
C ILE A 112 -8.16 12.19 -29.75
N GLU A 113 -6.89 12.45 -30.01
CA GLU A 113 -6.23 12.21 -31.28
C GLU A 113 -5.39 10.94 -31.18
N HIS A 114 -5.43 10.10 -32.21
CA HIS A 114 -4.73 8.82 -32.23
C HIS A 114 -5.09 7.88 -31.05
N ASN A 115 -4.08 7.43 -30.31
CA ASN A 115 -4.21 6.52 -29.15
C ASN A 115 -3.80 7.16 -27.83
N ASP A 116 -3.68 8.49 -27.78
CA ASP A 116 -3.41 9.22 -26.56
C ASP A 116 -4.70 9.30 -25.73
N GLY A 117 -4.64 8.91 -24.44
CA GLY A 117 -5.81 8.92 -23.57
C GLY A 117 -6.71 7.68 -23.71
N LEU A 118 -6.17 6.53 -24.08
CA LEU A 118 -6.91 5.26 -24.00
C LEU A 118 -7.30 4.96 -22.55
N ILE A 119 -8.49 4.38 -22.39
CA ILE A 119 -9.04 3.99 -21.10
C ILE A 119 -8.59 2.56 -20.79
N GLN A 120 -8.02 2.34 -19.60
CA GLN A 120 -7.64 1.00 -19.16
C GLN A 120 -8.89 0.18 -18.75
N LEU A 121 -8.89 -1.09 -19.10
CA LEU A 121 -9.84 -2.10 -18.63
C LEU A 121 -9.06 -3.32 -18.13
N THR A 122 -9.22 -3.61 -16.84
CA THR A 122 -8.63 -4.80 -16.22
C THR A 122 -9.70 -5.90 -16.12
N VAL A 123 -9.48 -7.04 -16.76
CA VAL A 123 -10.34 -8.23 -16.59
C VAL A 123 -9.57 -9.25 -15.77
N PHE A 124 -10.03 -9.52 -14.55
CA PHE A 124 -9.39 -10.45 -13.63
C PHE A 124 -10.16 -11.76 -13.49
N LYS A 125 -9.52 -12.80 -12.98
CA LYS A 125 -10.05 -14.17 -12.99
C LYS A 125 -11.29 -14.31 -12.10
N GLU A 126 -11.19 -13.91 -10.83
CA GLU A 126 -12.28 -14.03 -9.85
C GLU A 126 -12.11 -13.03 -8.71
N GLU A 127 -13.23 -12.66 -8.07
CA GLU A 127 -13.18 -11.79 -6.90
C GLU A 127 -12.57 -12.54 -5.71
N SER A 128 -11.57 -11.95 -5.06
CA SER A 128 -11.01 -12.48 -3.82
C SER A 128 -11.85 -12.02 -2.62
N ASN A 129 -12.14 -12.94 -1.72
CA ASN A 129 -12.81 -12.69 -0.45
C ASN A 129 -11.89 -12.93 0.76
N CYS A 130 -10.60 -12.94 0.55
CA CYS A 130 -9.61 -13.17 1.62
C CYS A 130 -9.48 -11.98 2.57
N ALA A 131 -8.82 -12.22 3.68
CA ALA A 131 -8.43 -11.20 4.65
C ALA A 131 -9.56 -10.25 5.09
N LYS A 132 -10.79 -10.77 5.26
CA LYS A 132 -11.94 -9.98 5.75
C LYS A 132 -11.66 -9.29 7.09
N TRP A 133 -10.80 -9.86 7.89
CA TRP A 133 -10.34 -9.31 9.16
C TRP A 133 -9.55 -8.00 9.02
N MET A 134 -9.05 -7.70 7.81
CA MET A 134 -8.31 -6.46 7.51
C MET A 134 -9.26 -5.29 7.17
N HIS A 135 -10.48 -5.57 6.72
CA HIS A 135 -11.44 -4.54 6.31
C HIS A 135 -11.84 -3.66 7.50
N GLY A 136 -11.62 -2.35 7.37
CA GLY A 136 -11.84 -1.36 8.43
C GLY A 136 -10.77 -1.36 9.52
N GLY A 137 -9.78 -2.26 9.44
CA GLY A 137 -8.66 -2.33 10.37
C GLY A 137 -7.57 -1.29 10.10
N ILE A 138 -6.55 -1.34 10.95
CA ILE A 138 -5.32 -0.55 10.88
C ILE A 138 -4.15 -1.51 11.03
N MET A 139 -3.15 -1.35 10.18
CA MET A 139 -1.88 -2.06 10.27
C MET A 139 -0.86 -1.22 11.04
N TYR A 140 0.00 -1.89 11.81
CA TYR A 140 1.10 -1.25 12.53
C TYR A 140 2.41 -1.92 12.14
N HIS A 141 3.29 -1.17 11.45
CA HIS A 141 4.57 -1.64 10.96
C HIS A 141 5.66 -1.44 12.01
N ILE A 142 6.28 -2.52 12.44
CA ILE A 142 7.27 -2.54 13.51
C ILE A 142 8.66 -2.93 12.96
N PHE A 143 9.65 -2.05 13.17
CA PHE A 143 11.06 -2.40 13.07
C PHE A 143 11.52 -2.93 14.45
N VAL A 144 11.63 -4.24 14.59
CA VAL A 144 11.65 -4.94 15.90
C VAL A 144 12.77 -4.46 16.80
N ASP A 145 14.00 -4.33 16.29
CA ASP A 145 15.16 -3.88 17.06
C ASP A 145 14.98 -2.49 17.71
N ARG A 146 14.04 -1.68 17.19
CA ARG A 146 13.88 -0.26 17.53
C ARG A 146 12.57 0.07 18.24
N PHE A 147 11.71 -0.93 18.50
CA PHE A 147 10.37 -0.66 19.06
C PHE A 147 10.35 -0.66 20.59
N ASN A 148 10.69 -1.79 21.22
CA ASN A 148 10.76 -1.89 22.68
C ASN A 148 11.70 -3.01 23.13
N LYS A 149 12.58 -2.71 24.11
CA LYS A 149 13.56 -3.63 24.67
C LYS A 149 13.00 -4.29 25.95
N SER A 150 12.74 -5.59 25.92
CA SER A 150 12.28 -6.33 27.12
C SER A 150 13.41 -6.67 28.09
N GLY A 151 14.64 -6.74 27.60
CA GLY A 151 15.80 -7.20 28.36
C GLY A 151 15.88 -8.72 28.54
N LYS A 152 14.98 -9.49 27.91
CA LYS A 152 14.95 -10.96 28.00
C LYS A 152 15.89 -11.66 27.01
N CYS A 153 16.24 -10.99 25.91
CA CYS A 153 17.09 -11.54 24.85
C CYS A 153 18.56 -11.22 25.09
N LYS A 154 19.43 -12.17 24.73
CA LYS A 154 20.88 -11.98 24.84
C LYS A 154 21.48 -11.63 23.49
N PRO A 155 22.49 -10.74 23.45
CA PRO A 155 23.19 -10.41 22.22
C PRO A 155 23.89 -11.65 21.61
N LYS A 156 23.88 -11.73 20.28
CA LYS A 156 24.70 -12.66 19.52
C LYS A 156 26.19 -12.29 19.65
N LYS A 157 27.07 -13.20 19.25
CA LYS A 157 28.48 -12.88 19.07
C LYS A 157 28.64 -11.90 17.89
N ASN A 158 29.68 -11.07 17.96
CA ASN A 158 30.08 -10.13 16.89
C ASN A 158 29.04 -9.04 16.56
N VAL A 159 28.10 -8.74 17.47
CA VAL A 159 27.19 -7.59 17.36
C VAL A 159 27.65 -6.46 18.27
N ILE A 160 27.31 -5.24 17.91
CA ILE A 160 27.52 -4.04 18.71
C ILE A 160 26.18 -3.68 19.37
N MET A 161 26.17 -3.58 20.70
CA MET A 161 24.97 -3.10 21.40
C MET A 161 25.09 -1.61 21.65
N ASN A 162 24.09 -0.85 21.22
CA ASN A 162 23.91 0.55 21.59
C ASN A 162 22.93 0.62 22.76
N ASP A 163 23.44 0.82 23.95
CA ASP A 163 22.61 0.84 25.19
C ASP A 163 21.93 2.19 25.42
N ASP A 164 22.29 3.24 24.69
CA ASP A 164 21.59 4.53 24.77
C ASP A 164 20.35 4.51 23.86
N TRP A 165 19.25 4.04 24.40
CA TRP A 165 17.97 3.94 23.70
C TRP A 165 17.43 5.28 23.18
N TYR A 166 17.71 6.37 23.85
CA TYR A 166 17.09 7.68 23.58
C TYR A 166 17.94 8.63 22.75
N ASN A 167 19.26 8.53 22.84
CA ASN A 167 20.18 9.44 22.15
C ASN A 167 21.19 8.69 21.27
N GLY A 168 21.18 7.36 21.32
CA GLY A 168 22.06 6.52 20.53
C GLY A 168 21.86 6.78 19.04
N VAL A 169 22.97 6.89 18.32
CA VAL A 169 22.97 7.09 16.87
C VAL A 169 23.26 5.75 16.21
N PRO A 170 22.45 5.28 15.25
CA PRO A 170 22.73 4.06 14.50
C PRO A 170 24.00 4.23 13.66
N GLN A 171 24.64 3.11 13.30
CA GLN A 171 25.76 3.14 12.34
C GLN A 171 25.33 3.76 11.02
N PHE A 172 26.18 4.58 10.43
CA PHE A 172 25.97 5.16 9.13
C PHE A 172 27.28 5.31 8.35
N ALA A 173 27.20 5.31 7.03
CA ALA A 173 28.35 5.61 6.18
C ALA A 173 28.59 7.13 6.10
N ASP A 174 29.84 7.55 5.86
CA ASP A 174 30.20 8.95 5.71
C ASP A 174 29.46 9.62 4.54
N VAL A 175 29.21 8.86 3.49
CA VAL A 175 28.49 9.31 2.29
C VAL A 175 27.25 8.47 2.05
N PRO A 176 26.17 9.00 1.43
CA PRO A 176 25.02 8.23 1.03
C PRO A 176 25.41 7.04 0.12
N GLY A 177 24.85 5.86 0.39
CA GLY A 177 25.15 4.63 -0.36
C GLY A 177 26.51 3.99 -0.04
N GLY A 178 27.27 4.54 0.92
CA GLY A 178 28.49 3.91 1.42
C GLY A 178 28.21 2.65 2.24
N TYR A 179 29.23 1.81 2.42
CA TYR A 179 29.11 0.58 3.18
C TYR A 179 28.81 0.82 4.67
N VAL A 180 27.86 0.08 5.20
CA VAL A 180 27.52 0.00 6.63
C VAL A 180 27.45 -1.46 7.04
N GLU A 181 28.10 -1.82 8.14
CA GLU A 181 28.11 -3.18 8.66
C GLU A 181 26.71 -3.65 9.12
N ASN A 182 25.87 -2.72 9.54
CA ASN A 182 24.51 -2.96 10.05
C ASN A 182 24.42 -3.97 11.22
N ASN A 183 25.51 -4.14 11.99
CA ASN A 183 25.57 -5.04 13.14
C ASN A 183 25.39 -4.36 14.49
N MET A 184 24.99 -3.07 14.51
CA MET A 184 24.63 -2.34 15.73
C MET A 184 23.15 -2.50 16.03
N PHE A 185 22.84 -3.03 17.22
CA PHE A 185 21.50 -3.28 17.72
C PHE A 185 21.19 -2.39 18.92
N PHE A 186 19.92 -2.01 19.08
CA PHE A 186 19.41 -1.35 20.27
C PHE A 186 18.70 -2.34 21.23
N GLY A 187 18.40 -3.53 20.74
CA GLY A 187 17.93 -4.64 21.56
C GLY A 187 16.42 -4.72 21.73
N GLY A 188 15.65 -4.08 20.85
CA GLY A 188 14.21 -4.36 20.75
C GLY A 188 13.95 -5.81 20.36
N ASP A 189 12.87 -6.40 20.86
CA ASP A 189 12.56 -7.81 20.70
C ASP A 189 11.05 -8.11 20.71
N LEU A 190 10.65 -9.35 20.37
CA LEU A 190 9.24 -9.75 20.33
C LEU A 190 8.56 -9.71 21.70
N TYR A 191 9.29 -9.96 22.79
CA TYR A 191 8.75 -9.78 24.14
C TYR A 191 8.45 -8.31 24.43
N GLY A 192 9.30 -7.41 23.94
CA GLY A 192 9.08 -5.97 24.00
C GLY A 192 7.80 -5.55 23.27
N ILE A 193 7.49 -6.18 22.12
CA ILE A 193 6.22 -5.95 21.42
C ILE A 193 5.05 -6.42 22.29
N ILE A 194 5.15 -7.61 22.89
CA ILE A 194 4.11 -8.15 23.78
C ILE A 194 3.79 -7.18 24.92
N GLU A 195 4.80 -6.59 25.54
CA GLU A 195 4.64 -5.59 26.62
C GLU A 195 3.90 -4.33 26.19
N LYS A 196 3.86 -4.05 24.87
CA LYS A 196 3.24 -2.84 24.29
C LYS A 196 1.95 -3.12 23.50
N LEU A 197 1.41 -4.32 23.54
CA LEU A 197 0.19 -4.67 22.79
C LEU A 197 -1.03 -3.83 23.21
N GLU A 198 -1.16 -3.45 24.49
CA GLU A 198 -2.23 -2.57 24.95
C GLU A 198 -2.13 -1.17 24.31
N TYR A 199 -0.91 -0.63 24.23
CA TYR A 199 -0.65 0.63 23.51
C TYR A 199 -1.04 0.52 22.04
N ILE A 200 -0.60 -0.54 21.35
CA ILE A 200 -0.92 -0.79 19.95
C ILE A 200 -2.43 -0.94 19.73
N GLU A 201 -3.11 -1.66 20.63
CA GLU A 201 -4.57 -1.83 20.61
C GLU A 201 -5.31 -0.50 20.75
N SER A 202 -4.78 0.43 21.55
CA SER A 202 -5.37 1.76 21.76
C SER A 202 -5.41 2.61 20.48
N LEU A 203 -4.56 2.33 19.51
CA LEU A 203 -4.54 2.95 18.18
C LEU A 203 -5.60 2.37 17.22
N GLY A 204 -6.35 1.34 17.63
CA GLY A 204 -7.30 0.64 16.77
C GLY A 204 -6.66 -0.38 15.81
N VAL A 205 -5.42 -0.77 16.07
CA VAL A 205 -4.66 -1.72 15.26
C VAL A 205 -5.29 -3.11 15.28
N THR A 206 -5.38 -3.73 14.13
CA THR A 206 -5.88 -5.10 13.93
C THR A 206 -4.84 -6.02 13.32
N CYS A 207 -3.74 -5.47 12.80
CA CYS A 207 -2.66 -6.25 12.20
C CYS A 207 -1.29 -5.67 12.53
N LEU A 208 -0.38 -6.53 12.97
CA LEU A 208 1.05 -6.23 13.08
C LEU A 208 1.75 -6.64 11.79
N TYR A 209 2.46 -5.72 11.16
CA TYR A 209 3.44 -6.02 10.14
C TYR A 209 4.83 -5.91 10.74
N LEU A 210 5.54 -7.02 10.78
CA LEU A 210 6.90 -7.07 11.31
C LEU A 210 7.91 -6.98 10.16
N SER A 211 8.82 -6.00 10.19
CA SER A 211 10.04 -6.05 9.38
C SER A 211 10.73 -7.41 9.60
N PRO A 212 11.63 -7.87 8.71
CA PRO A 212 12.15 -9.23 8.76
C PRO A 212 12.62 -9.65 10.15
N ILE A 213 12.26 -10.85 10.58
CA ILE A 213 12.59 -11.38 11.91
C ILE A 213 13.29 -12.74 11.86
N PHE A 214 13.52 -13.27 10.67
CA PHE A 214 14.29 -14.50 10.51
C PHE A 214 15.74 -14.32 10.94
N ASP A 215 16.41 -15.41 11.27
CA ASP A 215 17.83 -15.34 11.62
C ASP A 215 18.64 -14.67 10.51
N ALA A 216 19.45 -13.67 10.87
CA ALA A 216 20.29 -12.92 9.97
C ALA A 216 21.38 -12.17 10.74
N TYR A 217 22.43 -11.73 10.04
CA TYR A 217 23.53 -10.98 10.62
C TYR A 217 23.13 -9.56 11.00
N SER A 218 22.49 -8.83 10.08
CA SER A 218 22.20 -7.41 10.25
C SER A 218 21.07 -7.12 11.24
N ASN A 219 20.97 -5.88 11.68
CA ASN A 219 19.87 -5.39 12.52
C ASN A 219 18.54 -5.27 11.77
N HIS A 220 18.57 -5.11 10.43
CA HIS A 220 17.38 -5.01 9.58
C HIS A 220 16.87 -6.36 9.07
N LYS A 221 17.72 -7.41 9.06
CA LYS A 221 17.37 -8.79 8.71
C LYS A 221 16.97 -9.02 7.24
N TYR A 222 17.16 -8.05 6.34
CA TYR A 222 16.94 -8.27 4.90
C TYR A 222 18.01 -9.21 4.29
N ASP A 223 19.09 -9.46 4.97
CA ASP A 223 20.12 -10.45 4.67
C ASP A 223 19.81 -11.81 5.32
N THR A 224 18.67 -12.41 5.00
CA THR A 224 18.18 -13.62 5.64
C THR A 224 19.23 -14.72 5.68
N GLY A 225 19.56 -15.16 6.89
CA GLY A 225 20.51 -16.25 7.18
C GLY A 225 19.87 -17.63 7.24
N ASP A 226 18.68 -17.73 7.86
CA ASP A 226 17.87 -18.95 7.92
C ASP A 226 16.38 -18.63 7.95
N TYR A 227 15.66 -18.98 6.88
CA TYR A 227 14.20 -18.83 6.79
C TYR A 227 13.41 -19.70 7.77
N MET A 228 14.04 -20.75 8.30
CA MET A 228 13.38 -21.68 9.21
C MET A 228 13.55 -21.31 10.69
N SER A 229 14.27 -20.24 11.01
CA SER A 229 14.55 -19.83 12.37
C SER A 229 14.21 -18.36 12.61
N ILE A 230 13.62 -18.05 13.76
CA ILE A 230 13.48 -16.68 14.25
C ILE A 230 14.79 -16.28 14.94
N ASP A 231 15.25 -15.06 14.67
CA ASP A 231 16.49 -14.54 15.23
C ASP A 231 16.49 -14.57 16.77
N SER A 232 17.56 -15.09 17.34
CA SER A 232 17.71 -15.21 18.79
C SER A 232 17.76 -13.85 19.50
N MET A 233 18.21 -12.79 18.80
CA MET A 233 18.15 -11.40 19.29
C MET A 233 16.71 -10.93 19.50
N PHE A 234 15.75 -11.51 18.76
CA PHE A 234 14.33 -11.20 18.87
C PHE A 234 13.55 -12.19 19.74
N GLY A 235 14.22 -13.19 20.36
CA GLY A 235 13.64 -14.10 21.33
C GLY A 235 13.29 -15.48 20.79
N SER A 236 13.69 -15.78 19.55
CA SER A 236 13.48 -17.09 18.88
C SER A 236 11.98 -17.44 18.71
N GLU A 237 11.70 -18.67 18.28
CA GLU A 237 10.32 -19.13 18.08
C GLU A 237 9.47 -19.09 19.34
N LYS A 238 10.08 -19.22 20.54
CA LYS A 238 9.34 -19.14 21.81
C LYS A 238 8.67 -17.77 22.01
N ALA A 239 9.39 -16.69 21.72
CA ALA A 239 8.82 -15.33 21.83
C ALA A 239 7.73 -15.11 20.77
N LEU A 240 7.91 -15.67 19.56
CA LEU A 240 6.90 -15.63 18.52
C LEU A 240 5.61 -16.37 18.93
N ASP A 241 5.71 -17.54 19.53
CA ASP A 241 4.56 -18.31 20.01
C ASP A 241 3.75 -17.51 21.04
N GLU A 242 4.46 -16.83 21.95
CA GLU A 242 3.84 -15.97 22.94
C GLU A 242 3.19 -14.73 22.30
N LEU A 243 3.86 -14.11 21.32
CA LEU A 243 3.30 -12.97 20.58
C LEU A 243 2.02 -13.36 19.83
N ILE A 244 2.04 -14.48 19.07
CA ILE A 244 0.87 -15.00 18.37
C ILE A 244 -0.30 -15.26 19.35
N LYS A 245 -0.01 -15.85 20.50
CA LYS A 245 -1.03 -16.11 21.53
C LYS A 245 -1.64 -14.80 22.06
N GLU A 246 -0.82 -13.81 22.36
CA GLU A 246 -1.28 -12.54 22.94
C GLU A 246 -1.98 -11.63 21.92
N THR A 247 -1.56 -11.64 20.66
CA THR A 247 -2.25 -10.92 19.56
C THR A 247 -3.62 -11.55 19.29
N LYS A 248 -3.70 -12.89 19.20
CA LYS A 248 -4.99 -13.58 18.99
C LYS A 248 -6.01 -13.29 20.09
N LYS A 249 -5.60 -13.18 21.36
CA LYS A 249 -6.52 -12.78 22.46
C LYS A 249 -7.14 -11.41 22.25
N ARG A 250 -6.47 -10.51 21.50
CA ARG A 250 -6.91 -9.15 21.18
C ARG A 250 -7.60 -9.04 19.82
N GLY A 251 -7.77 -10.16 19.11
CA GLY A 251 -8.30 -10.16 17.74
C GLY A 251 -7.36 -9.49 16.74
N MET A 252 -6.06 -9.49 17.02
CA MET A 252 -5.02 -8.97 16.13
C MET A 252 -4.38 -10.09 15.32
N HIS A 253 -3.95 -9.77 14.11
CA HIS A 253 -3.28 -10.62 13.15
C HIS A 253 -1.81 -10.24 13.01
N ILE A 254 -1.00 -11.12 12.43
CA ILE A 254 0.44 -10.87 12.20
C ILE A 254 0.77 -11.24 10.77
N ILE A 255 1.46 -10.33 10.06
CA ILE A 255 2.09 -10.63 8.78
C ILE A 255 3.61 -10.45 8.88
N PHE A 256 4.35 -11.29 8.16
CA PHE A 256 5.79 -11.25 8.08
C PHE A 256 6.28 -10.51 6.83
N ASP A 257 7.51 -10.07 6.86
CA ASP A 257 8.25 -9.66 5.67
C ASP A 257 8.90 -10.89 5.03
N GLY A 258 8.58 -11.13 3.77
CA GLY A 258 9.08 -12.26 2.98
C GLY A 258 10.17 -11.83 2.01
N VAL A 259 11.42 -11.96 2.41
CA VAL A 259 12.60 -11.61 1.60
C VAL A 259 13.01 -12.82 0.79
N PHE A 260 12.37 -13.06 -0.37
CA PHE A 260 12.57 -14.26 -1.18
C PHE A 260 13.35 -14.04 -2.49
N ASN A 261 13.79 -12.81 -2.78
CA ASN A 261 14.60 -12.51 -3.95
C ASN A 261 16.10 -12.78 -3.74
N HIS A 262 16.57 -12.71 -2.49
CA HIS A 262 17.97 -12.88 -2.12
C HIS A 262 18.10 -13.46 -0.71
N THR A 263 19.29 -13.93 -0.38
CA THR A 263 19.66 -14.34 0.99
C THR A 263 20.82 -13.48 1.48
N GLY A 264 21.20 -13.62 2.74
CA GLY A 264 22.47 -13.13 3.21
C GLY A 264 23.65 -13.89 2.60
N ALA A 265 24.75 -13.19 2.31
CA ALA A 265 26.01 -13.86 2.03
C ALA A 265 26.46 -14.68 3.24
N ASP A 266 26.18 -14.20 4.44
CA ASP A 266 26.30 -14.93 5.70
C ASP A 266 24.96 -15.62 6.02
N SER A 267 24.74 -16.78 5.42
CA SER A 267 23.53 -17.59 5.58
C SER A 267 23.87 -19.09 5.51
N ILE A 268 22.98 -19.94 6.01
CA ILE A 268 23.12 -21.39 5.86
C ILE A 268 23.16 -21.83 4.39
N TYR A 269 22.66 -21.02 3.49
CA TYR A 269 22.52 -21.31 2.05
C TYR A 269 23.77 -20.92 1.25
N PHE A 270 24.31 -19.73 1.47
CA PHE A 270 25.46 -19.21 0.75
C PHE A 270 26.76 -19.40 1.53
N ASN A 271 26.77 -19.12 2.82
CA ASN A 271 27.81 -19.36 3.83
C ASN A 271 29.19 -18.85 3.43
N LYS A 272 29.26 -17.61 2.97
CA LYS A 272 30.52 -17.00 2.53
C LYS A 272 31.50 -16.83 3.68
N GLU A 273 31.03 -16.41 4.84
CA GLU A 273 31.85 -16.11 6.02
C GLU A 273 32.18 -17.37 6.84
N GLY A 274 31.53 -18.51 6.55
CA GLY A 274 31.77 -19.77 7.27
C GLY A 274 31.22 -19.82 8.69
N ASN A 275 30.23 -18.98 8.98
CA ASN A 275 29.62 -18.89 10.32
C ASN A 275 28.59 -19.98 10.61
N TYR A 276 28.17 -20.74 9.60
CA TYR A 276 27.23 -21.84 9.71
C TYR A 276 27.87 -23.19 9.44
N ASP A 277 27.41 -24.25 10.11
CA ASP A 277 27.89 -25.61 9.90
C ASP A 277 27.48 -26.23 8.55
N SER A 278 26.60 -25.55 7.80
CA SER A 278 26.12 -25.98 6.48
C SER A 278 27.20 -25.83 5.40
N LEU A 279 27.17 -26.71 4.39
CA LEU A 279 27.97 -26.55 3.18
C LEU A 279 27.24 -25.54 2.25
N GLY A 280 27.60 -24.26 2.32
CA GLY A 280 27.00 -23.21 1.52
C GLY A 280 27.43 -23.22 0.04
N ALA A 281 26.65 -22.53 -0.79
CA ALA A 281 26.89 -22.42 -2.23
C ALA A 281 28.23 -21.75 -2.57
N TYR A 282 28.66 -20.77 -1.77
CA TYR A 282 29.98 -20.13 -1.96
C TYR A 282 31.13 -21.05 -1.69
N GLN A 283 30.99 -22.00 -0.73
CA GLN A 283 32.05 -22.88 -0.28
C GLN A 283 32.28 -24.07 -1.24
N SER A 284 31.23 -24.55 -1.92
CA SER A 284 31.34 -25.71 -2.79
C SER A 284 30.24 -25.80 -3.84
N LYS A 285 30.64 -26.16 -5.06
CA LYS A 285 29.70 -26.54 -6.14
C LYS A 285 28.90 -27.82 -5.83
N LYS A 286 29.25 -28.55 -4.78
CA LYS A 286 28.51 -29.73 -4.29
C LYS A 286 27.48 -29.36 -3.22
N SER A 287 27.37 -28.10 -2.84
CA SER A 287 26.34 -27.62 -1.94
C SER A 287 24.94 -27.93 -2.49
N PRO A 288 24.00 -28.37 -1.64
CA PRO A 288 22.60 -28.55 -2.07
C PRO A 288 21.93 -27.21 -2.50
N TYR A 289 22.54 -26.09 -2.17
CA TYR A 289 22.06 -24.74 -2.49
C TYR A 289 22.78 -24.11 -3.68
N TYR A 290 23.78 -24.80 -4.29
CA TYR A 290 24.60 -24.21 -5.36
C TYR A 290 23.76 -23.71 -6.53
N GLU A 291 22.79 -24.50 -6.97
CA GLU A 291 21.90 -24.20 -8.09
C GLU A 291 20.86 -23.08 -7.80
N TRP A 292 20.80 -22.60 -6.56
CA TRP A 292 19.95 -21.46 -6.21
C TRP A 292 20.51 -20.13 -6.72
N TYR A 293 21.84 -20.08 -6.95
CA TYR A 293 22.57 -18.85 -7.25
C TYR A 293 23.23 -18.93 -8.63
N ASN A 294 23.31 -17.77 -9.29
CA ASN A 294 23.98 -17.62 -10.57
C ASN A 294 25.41 -17.10 -10.36
N PHE A 295 26.41 -17.94 -10.60
CA PHE A 295 27.82 -17.57 -10.59
C PHE A 295 28.31 -17.28 -11.99
N ARG A 296 28.85 -16.06 -12.24
CA ARG A 296 29.54 -15.71 -13.46
C ARG A 296 30.98 -16.23 -13.45
N ASN A 297 31.65 -16.07 -12.30
CA ASN A 297 32.97 -16.64 -12.06
C ASN A 297 33.08 -17.10 -10.60
N TYR A 298 32.98 -18.40 -10.39
CA TYR A 298 32.94 -19.02 -9.07
C TYR A 298 34.29 -18.89 -8.31
N PRO A 299 34.27 -18.58 -7.00
CA PRO A 299 33.09 -18.31 -6.17
C PRO A 299 32.75 -16.82 -6.02
N ASP A 300 33.61 -15.90 -6.48
CA ASP A 300 33.58 -14.49 -6.08
C ASP A 300 32.70 -13.58 -6.95
N ASP A 301 32.39 -14.02 -8.19
CA ASP A 301 31.52 -13.26 -9.07
C ASP A 301 30.19 -13.97 -9.25
N TYR A 302 29.19 -13.48 -8.55
CA TYR A 302 27.82 -13.97 -8.52
C TYR A 302 26.82 -12.84 -8.66
N GLU A 303 25.62 -13.17 -9.09
CA GLU A 303 24.51 -12.23 -9.11
C GLU A 303 24.10 -11.86 -7.69
N CYS A 304 23.87 -10.56 -7.48
CA CYS A 304 23.43 -10.03 -6.20
C CYS A 304 22.42 -8.90 -6.45
N TRP A 305 21.58 -8.65 -5.48
CA TRP A 305 20.59 -7.58 -5.55
C TRP A 305 21.27 -6.22 -5.67
N TRP A 306 21.00 -5.49 -6.76
CA TRP A 306 21.55 -4.16 -7.07
C TRP A 306 23.07 -4.02 -6.86
N ASN A 307 23.84 -5.06 -7.17
CA ASN A 307 25.29 -5.16 -6.94
C ASN A 307 25.74 -5.11 -5.46
N VAL A 308 24.81 -5.30 -4.51
CA VAL A 308 25.11 -5.42 -3.08
C VAL A 308 25.61 -6.84 -2.78
N LYS A 309 26.94 -7.02 -2.68
CA LYS A 309 27.58 -8.33 -2.56
C LYS A 309 27.19 -9.15 -1.31
N ILE A 310 26.69 -8.51 -0.27
CA ILE A 310 26.16 -9.20 0.91
C ILE A 310 24.77 -9.79 0.71
N LEU A 311 24.12 -9.54 -0.45
CA LEU A 311 22.77 -10.00 -0.79
C LEU A 311 22.78 -10.82 -2.09
N PRO A 312 23.36 -12.06 -2.09
CA PRO A 312 23.36 -12.93 -3.26
C PRO A 312 21.93 -13.24 -3.69
N ARG A 313 21.65 -13.01 -4.97
CA ARG A 313 20.33 -13.21 -5.57
C ARG A 313 20.06 -14.68 -5.80
N VAL A 314 18.85 -15.13 -5.48
CA VAL A 314 18.38 -16.49 -5.78
C VAL A 314 17.54 -16.51 -7.06
N ASP A 315 17.61 -17.62 -7.79
CA ASP A 315 16.71 -17.87 -8.91
C ASP A 315 15.35 -18.35 -8.40
N SER A 316 14.36 -17.47 -8.39
CA SER A 316 13.00 -17.79 -7.97
C SER A 316 12.31 -18.85 -8.86
N ASN A 317 12.88 -19.20 -10.02
CA ASN A 317 12.40 -20.29 -10.88
C ASN A 317 13.07 -21.62 -10.58
N ASN A 318 14.16 -21.63 -9.82
CA ASN A 318 14.82 -22.88 -9.43
C ASN A 318 13.88 -23.79 -8.64
N GLN A 319 13.74 -25.05 -9.07
CA GLN A 319 12.74 -25.96 -8.50
C GLN A 319 13.06 -26.35 -7.04
N THR A 320 14.32 -26.50 -6.69
CA THR A 320 14.72 -26.88 -5.32
C THR A 320 14.53 -25.71 -4.37
N TYR A 321 14.78 -24.46 -4.81
CA TYR A 321 14.46 -23.25 -4.07
C TYR A 321 12.94 -23.09 -3.88
N LYS A 322 12.17 -23.20 -4.96
CA LYS A 322 10.69 -23.16 -4.86
C LYS A 322 10.16 -24.22 -3.90
N ASN A 323 10.66 -25.43 -3.96
CA ASN A 323 10.24 -26.49 -3.04
C ASN A 323 10.59 -26.17 -1.59
N TYR A 324 11.74 -25.57 -1.34
CA TYR A 324 12.15 -25.15 0.01
C TYR A 324 11.25 -24.06 0.58
N ILE A 325 10.90 -23.07 -0.22
CA ILE A 325 10.03 -21.97 0.22
C ILE A 325 8.56 -22.38 0.22
N LEU A 326 8.07 -23.02 -0.86
CA LEU A 326 6.65 -23.18 -1.19
C LEU A 326 6.15 -24.63 -1.09
N GLY A 327 7.05 -25.62 -0.95
CA GLY A 327 6.69 -27.03 -0.87
C GLY A 327 6.04 -27.44 0.46
N ASP A 328 5.71 -28.71 0.58
CA ASP A 328 5.18 -29.26 1.82
C ASP A 328 6.26 -29.27 2.90
N GLY A 329 5.94 -28.73 4.08
CA GLY A 329 6.91 -28.46 5.13
C GLY A 329 7.85 -27.28 4.86
N GLY A 330 7.67 -26.57 3.74
CA GLY A 330 8.47 -25.40 3.38
C GLY A 330 8.18 -24.17 4.24
N VAL A 331 8.90 -23.09 3.94
CA VAL A 331 8.89 -21.86 4.75
C VAL A 331 7.49 -21.29 4.94
N ILE A 332 6.73 -21.12 3.83
CA ILE A 332 5.37 -20.57 3.89
C ILE A 332 4.46 -21.45 4.75
N GLU A 333 4.50 -22.75 4.53
CA GLU A 333 3.65 -23.67 5.29
C GLU A 333 3.99 -23.68 6.78
N LYS A 334 5.29 -23.69 7.12
CA LYS A 334 5.76 -23.65 8.52
C LYS A 334 5.16 -22.46 9.26
N TRP A 335 5.36 -21.27 8.74
CA TRP A 335 4.98 -20.06 9.46
C TRP A 335 3.45 -19.82 9.45
N MET A 336 2.77 -20.15 8.35
CA MET A 336 1.32 -20.07 8.30
C MET A 336 0.66 -21.05 9.29
N LYS A 337 1.13 -22.30 9.38
CA LYS A 337 0.66 -23.28 10.38
C LYS A 337 0.96 -22.86 11.81
N LYS A 338 2.02 -22.11 12.03
CA LYS A 338 2.36 -21.55 13.34
C LYS A 338 1.37 -20.46 13.77
N GLY A 339 0.69 -19.82 12.82
CA GLY A 339 -0.39 -18.88 13.09
C GLY A 339 -0.13 -17.46 12.59
N ILE A 340 0.77 -17.31 11.61
CA ILE A 340 0.93 -16.06 10.86
C ILE A 340 -0.18 -15.97 9.83
N ASP A 341 -0.66 -14.76 9.56
CA ASP A 341 -1.82 -14.52 8.70
C ASP A 341 -1.44 -14.08 7.27
N GLY A 342 -0.15 -13.91 6.98
CA GLY A 342 0.28 -13.54 5.64
C GLY A 342 1.71 -13.03 5.55
N PHE A 343 2.04 -12.54 4.35
CA PHE A 343 3.36 -12.00 4.03
C PHE A 343 3.26 -10.71 3.22
N ARG A 344 4.15 -9.76 3.51
CA ARG A 344 4.56 -8.71 2.58
C ARG A 344 5.81 -9.20 1.87
N LEU A 345 5.80 -9.17 0.55
CA LEU A 345 6.93 -9.63 -0.27
C LEU A 345 7.84 -8.46 -0.61
N ASP A 346 9.07 -8.56 -0.12
CA ASP A 346 10.15 -7.65 -0.45
C ASP A 346 10.46 -7.71 -1.94
N VAL A 347 10.67 -6.55 -2.55
CA VAL A 347 10.99 -6.37 -3.99
C VAL A 347 10.18 -7.30 -4.91
N ALA A 348 8.85 -7.27 -4.80
CA ALA A 348 7.96 -8.16 -5.54
C ALA A 348 8.17 -8.14 -7.06
N ASP A 349 8.66 -7.02 -7.61
CA ASP A 349 8.99 -6.86 -9.03
C ASP A 349 10.11 -7.79 -9.50
N GLU A 350 10.97 -8.24 -8.59
CA GLU A 350 12.10 -9.14 -8.87
C GLU A 350 11.69 -10.63 -8.90
N LEU A 351 10.54 -10.95 -8.31
CA LEU A 351 10.02 -12.33 -8.25
C LEU A 351 9.31 -12.70 -9.56
N SER A 352 9.40 -13.97 -9.96
CA SER A 352 8.71 -14.44 -11.17
C SER A 352 7.20 -14.59 -10.93
N ASP A 353 6.39 -14.42 -11.98
CA ASP A 353 4.94 -14.61 -11.91
C ASP A 353 4.57 -16.02 -11.42
N ASP A 354 5.32 -17.05 -11.83
CA ASP A 354 5.10 -18.43 -11.41
C ASP A 354 5.38 -18.63 -9.91
N PHE A 355 6.44 -17.97 -9.40
CA PHE A 355 6.74 -17.98 -7.96
C PHE A 355 5.61 -17.32 -7.16
N LEU A 356 5.15 -16.13 -7.58
CA LEU A 356 4.08 -15.39 -6.92
C LEU A 356 2.77 -16.18 -6.90
N LYS A 357 2.36 -16.78 -8.03
CA LYS A 357 1.16 -17.64 -8.12
C LYS A 357 1.25 -18.85 -7.21
N THR A 358 2.42 -19.52 -7.21
CA THR A 358 2.64 -20.71 -6.40
C THR A 358 2.63 -20.35 -4.91
N LEU A 359 3.23 -19.22 -4.54
CA LEU A 359 3.24 -18.70 -3.17
C LEU A 359 1.81 -18.41 -2.69
N ASN A 360 1.05 -17.63 -3.46
CA ASN A 360 -0.34 -17.30 -3.11
C ASN A 360 -1.18 -18.57 -2.95
N LYS A 361 -1.09 -19.50 -3.92
CA LYS A 361 -1.80 -20.78 -3.86
C LYS A 361 -1.41 -21.59 -2.61
N LYS A 362 -0.11 -21.68 -2.28
CA LYS A 362 0.37 -22.40 -1.09
C LYS A 362 -0.14 -21.74 0.19
N LEU A 363 -0.03 -20.44 0.29
CA LEU A 363 -0.51 -19.68 1.44
C LEU A 363 -2.02 -19.89 1.66
N LYS A 364 -2.83 -19.73 0.60
CA LYS A 364 -4.29 -19.93 0.67
C LYS A 364 -4.69 -21.38 0.97
N SER A 365 -3.87 -22.36 0.60
CA SER A 365 -4.12 -23.76 0.94
C SER A 365 -3.98 -24.04 2.44
N VAL A 366 -3.16 -23.25 3.15
CA VAL A 366 -2.97 -23.36 4.60
C VAL A 366 -3.99 -22.47 5.35
N ASN A 367 -4.16 -21.24 4.90
CA ASN A 367 -5.13 -20.29 5.44
C ASN A 367 -5.81 -19.52 4.31
N PRO A 368 -7.07 -19.88 3.95
CA PRO A 368 -7.82 -19.18 2.90
C PRO A 368 -8.01 -17.68 3.14
N ASP A 369 -8.04 -17.24 4.41
CA ASP A 369 -8.14 -15.84 4.81
C ASP A 369 -6.79 -15.14 4.98
N GLY A 370 -5.68 -15.82 4.70
CA GLY A 370 -4.35 -15.22 4.72
C GLY A 370 -4.16 -14.18 3.60
N ILE A 371 -3.14 -13.34 3.69
CA ILE A 371 -2.90 -12.23 2.76
C ILE A 371 -1.48 -12.23 2.20
N VAL A 372 -1.36 -11.85 0.92
CA VAL A 372 -0.08 -11.61 0.24
C VAL A 372 -0.04 -10.17 -0.26
N TYR A 373 0.80 -9.35 0.35
CA TYR A 373 1.14 -8.01 -0.13
C TYR A 373 2.40 -8.02 -1.00
N GLY A 374 2.45 -7.20 -2.03
CA GLY A 374 3.68 -6.91 -2.77
C GLY A 374 4.22 -5.51 -2.44
N GLU A 375 5.53 -5.40 -2.35
CA GLU A 375 6.17 -4.10 -2.46
C GLU A 375 6.23 -3.71 -3.94
N VAL A 376 5.41 -2.72 -4.31
CA VAL A 376 5.36 -2.14 -5.67
C VAL A 376 5.23 -0.63 -5.54
N TRP A 377 6.12 0.11 -6.18
CA TRP A 377 6.23 1.57 -5.98
C TRP A 377 5.37 2.40 -6.94
N GLU A 378 4.87 1.80 -8.02
CA GLU A 378 4.06 2.46 -9.04
C GLU A 378 2.67 1.83 -9.15
N ASP A 379 1.94 2.14 -10.24
CA ASP A 379 0.65 1.52 -10.54
C ASP A 379 0.83 0.00 -10.77
N ALA A 380 0.40 -0.80 -9.80
CA ALA A 380 0.55 -2.25 -9.83
C ALA A 380 -0.35 -2.94 -10.87
N SER A 381 -1.39 -2.27 -11.37
CA SER A 381 -2.34 -2.84 -12.34
C SER A 381 -1.73 -3.01 -13.73
N ASN A 382 -0.73 -2.16 -14.05
CA ASN A 382 -0.10 -2.11 -15.37
C ASN A 382 1.44 -2.01 -15.28
N LYS A 383 2.03 -2.47 -14.20
CA LYS A 383 3.48 -2.43 -13.97
C LYS A 383 4.24 -3.21 -15.03
N ILE A 384 5.28 -2.59 -15.61
CA ILE A 384 6.32 -3.26 -16.38
C ILE A 384 7.58 -3.28 -15.52
N ALA A 385 8.14 -4.46 -15.31
CA ALA A 385 9.42 -4.63 -14.66
C ALA A 385 10.26 -5.62 -15.48
N TYR A 386 11.52 -5.29 -15.73
CA TYR A 386 12.44 -6.12 -16.53
C TYR A 386 11.87 -6.50 -17.91
N ASP A 387 11.29 -5.53 -18.60
CA ASP A 387 10.66 -5.66 -19.93
C ASP A 387 9.47 -6.63 -19.99
N LYS A 388 8.92 -6.98 -18.81
CA LYS A 388 7.75 -7.85 -18.71
C LYS A 388 6.60 -7.16 -18.00
N ARG A 389 5.38 -7.31 -18.55
CA ARG A 389 4.15 -6.91 -17.89
C ARG A 389 3.89 -7.82 -16.71
N LYS A 390 3.78 -7.25 -15.52
CA LYS A 390 3.38 -7.96 -14.31
C LYS A 390 1.86 -8.19 -14.29
N LYS A 391 1.43 -9.30 -13.68
CA LYS A 391 0.03 -9.75 -13.68
C LYS A 391 -0.59 -9.73 -12.29
N TYR A 392 -0.10 -8.85 -11.41
CA TYR A 392 -0.41 -8.83 -9.97
C TYR A 392 -1.90 -8.94 -9.65
N PHE A 393 -2.76 -8.25 -10.41
CA PHE A 393 -4.20 -8.21 -10.18
C PHE A 393 -5.03 -8.96 -11.22
N LEU A 394 -4.42 -9.76 -12.09
CA LEU A 394 -5.15 -10.54 -13.10
C LEU A 394 -5.64 -11.91 -12.59
N GLY A 395 -5.07 -12.40 -11.50
CA GLY A 395 -5.55 -13.63 -10.88
C GLY A 395 -4.49 -14.35 -10.06
N ASN A 396 -4.62 -14.30 -8.73
CA ASN A 396 -3.95 -15.14 -7.76
C ASN A 396 -2.42 -14.95 -7.63
N GLU A 397 -1.91 -13.74 -7.88
CA GLU A 397 -0.51 -13.41 -7.58
C GLU A 397 -0.40 -12.65 -6.27
N LEU A 398 -0.98 -11.44 -6.21
CA LEU A 398 -1.01 -10.61 -5.01
C LEU A 398 -2.46 -10.29 -4.62
N ASP A 399 -2.73 -10.28 -3.32
CA ASP A 399 -4.02 -9.81 -2.81
C ASP A 399 -4.09 -8.28 -2.79
N SER A 400 -2.96 -7.62 -2.53
CA SER A 400 -2.82 -6.18 -2.65
C SER A 400 -1.34 -5.76 -2.63
N VAL A 401 -1.09 -4.45 -2.60
CA VAL A 401 0.26 -3.86 -2.63
C VAL A 401 0.41 -2.72 -1.65
N MET A 402 1.65 -2.32 -1.38
CA MET A 402 1.99 -1.08 -0.69
C MET A 402 1.67 0.11 -1.60
N ASN A 403 0.86 1.05 -1.12
CA ASN A 403 0.29 2.13 -1.94
C ASN A 403 1.18 3.38 -1.96
N TYR A 404 2.38 3.27 -2.50
CA TYR A 404 3.30 4.40 -2.67
C TYR A 404 2.75 5.52 -3.57
N PRO A 405 2.04 5.24 -4.68
CA PRO A 405 1.47 6.32 -5.50
C PRO A 405 0.56 7.25 -4.69
N PHE A 406 -0.23 6.69 -3.78
CA PHE A 406 -1.14 7.48 -2.97
C PHE A 406 -0.41 8.23 -1.84
N ARG A 407 0.63 7.61 -1.25
CA ARG A 407 1.54 8.29 -0.31
C ARG A 407 2.06 9.59 -0.91
N GLU A 408 2.63 9.53 -2.09
CA GLU A 408 3.20 10.69 -2.79
C GLU A 408 2.14 11.73 -3.10
N ALA A 409 0.95 11.30 -3.54
CA ALA A 409 -0.15 12.22 -3.82
C ALA A 409 -0.66 12.95 -2.57
N ILE A 410 -0.74 12.24 -1.42
CA ILE A 410 -1.14 12.85 -0.14
C ILE A 410 -0.09 13.86 0.32
N ILE A 411 1.21 13.51 0.26
CA ILE A 411 2.31 14.39 0.66
C ILE A 411 2.30 15.66 -0.20
N ASP A 412 2.20 15.53 -1.51
CA ASP A 412 2.17 16.65 -2.45
C ASP A 412 0.95 17.54 -2.22
N TYR A 413 -0.22 16.93 -1.98
CA TYR A 413 -1.42 17.69 -1.67
C TYR A 413 -1.27 18.46 -0.36
N ILE A 414 -0.88 17.77 0.72
CA ILE A 414 -0.79 18.39 2.05
C ILE A 414 0.30 19.44 2.12
N LYS A 415 1.48 19.19 1.53
CA LYS A 415 2.62 20.09 1.60
C LYS A 415 2.50 21.27 0.62
N TYR A 416 2.08 21.01 -0.60
CA TYR A 416 2.13 21.97 -1.70
C TYR A 416 0.77 22.36 -2.28
N GLY A 417 -0.33 21.70 -1.90
CA GLY A 417 -1.67 21.92 -2.45
C GLY A 417 -1.86 21.37 -3.86
N ASN A 418 -1.08 20.36 -4.24
CA ASN A 418 -1.18 19.76 -5.57
C ASN A 418 -2.44 18.87 -5.68
N SER A 419 -3.58 19.51 -5.90
CA SER A 419 -4.86 18.84 -6.04
C SER A 419 -4.96 18.00 -7.32
N GLU A 420 -4.25 18.38 -8.39
CA GLU A 420 -4.26 17.64 -9.65
C GLU A 420 -3.63 16.25 -9.49
N ARG A 421 -2.47 16.13 -8.81
CA ARG A 421 -1.84 14.84 -8.54
C ARG A 421 -2.71 13.97 -7.64
N PHE A 422 -3.29 14.56 -6.58
CA PHE A 422 -4.20 13.82 -5.70
C PHE A 422 -5.39 13.27 -6.46
N TYR A 423 -6.03 14.13 -7.28
CA TYR A 423 -7.17 13.76 -8.10
C TYR A 423 -6.84 12.65 -9.10
N SER A 424 -5.75 12.79 -9.83
CA SER A 424 -5.32 11.80 -10.83
C SER A 424 -5.00 10.44 -10.20
N THR A 425 -4.44 10.44 -8.98
CA THR A 425 -4.18 9.20 -8.25
C THR A 425 -5.47 8.53 -7.78
N CYS A 426 -6.44 9.30 -7.24
CA CYS A 426 -7.76 8.75 -6.92
C CYS A 426 -8.46 8.16 -8.15
N LYS A 427 -8.35 8.83 -9.29
CA LYS A 427 -8.90 8.36 -10.56
C LYS A 427 -8.22 7.07 -11.01
N MET A 428 -6.90 6.99 -10.96
CA MET A 428 -6.12 5.80 -11.31
C MET A 428 -6.56 4.60 -10.46
N LEU A 429 -6.61 4.74 -9.13
CA LEU A 429 -7.03 3.66 -8.24
C LEU A 429 -8.47 3.19 -8.55
N SER A 430 -9.39 4.12 -8.79
CA SER A 430 -10.79 3.80 -9.11
C SER A 430 -10.95 3.18 -10.50
N SER A 431 -10.11 3.54 -11.48
CA SER A 431 -10.23 3.08 -12.87
C SER A 431 -9.48 1.79 -13.16
N HIS A 432 -8.35 1.55 -12.47
CA HIS A 432 -7.41 0.48 -12.83
C HIS A 432 -7.49 -0.73 -11.90
N TYR A 433 -7.79 -0.53 -10.61
CA TYR A 433 -7.70 -1.59 -9.60
C TYR A 433 -9.02 -2.34 -9.43
N PRO A 434 -9.00 -3.68 -9.35
CA PRO A 434 -10.13 -4.42 -8.84
C PRO A 434 -10.48 -3.94 -7.42
N LYS A 435 -11.79 -3.81 -7.15
CA LYS A 435 -12.24 -3.25 -5.87
C LYS A 435 -11.71 -4.03 -4.66
N HIS A 436 -11.67 -5.36 -4.74
CA HIS A 436 -11.17 -6.19 -3.64
C HIS A 436 -9.66 -5.98 -3.36
N ASN A 437 -8.84 -5.70 -4.39
CA ASN A 437 -7.43 -5.32 -4.20
C ASN A 437 -7.31 -3.89 -3.65
N ALA A 438 -8.17 -2.95 -4.13
CA ALA A 438 -8.18 -1.57 -3.66
C ALA A 438 -8.62 -1.45 -2.18
N ASP A 439 -9.57 -2.28 -1.73
CA ASP A 439 -10.03 -2.31 -0.33
C ASP A 439 -8.96 -2.83 0.65
N LEU A 440 -7.95 -3.53 0.15
CA LEU A 440 -6.83 -4.07 0.93
C LEU A 440 -5.51 -3.30 0.73
N LEU A 441 -5.47 -2.22 -0.07
CA LEU A 441 -4.24 -1.44 -0.27
C LEU A 441 -3.60 -1.06 1.07
N MET A 442 -2.31 -1.34 1.21
CA MET A 442 -1.54 -0.87 2.37
C MET A 442 -1.25 0.62 2.19
N ASN A 443 -2.13 1.46 2.73
CA ASN A 443 -1.98 2.91 2.68
C ASN A 443 -1.00 3.38 3.74
N LEU A 444 0.11 3.94 3.33
CA LEU A 444 1.22 4.32 4.21
C LEU A 444 1.59 5.79 4.04
N LEU A 445 2.18 6.40 5.08
CA LEU A 445 2.83 7.70 5.01
C LEU A 445 4.34 7.58 5.19
N GLY A 446 4.80 6.58 5.93
CA GLY A 446 6.21 6.28 6.17
C GLY A 446 6.47 4.79 6.23
N THR A 447 7.70 4.39 5.95
CA THR A 447 8.23 3.03 6.10
C THR A 447 9.68 3.09 6.58
N HIS A 448 10.28 1.92 6.77
CA HIS A 448 11.71 1.81 7.06
C HIS A 448 12.62 2.23 5.88
N ASP A 449 12.07 2.38 4.66
CA ASP A 449 12.80 2.81 3.45
C ASP A 449 12.64 4.30 3.12
N THR A 450 11.72 4.98 3.80
CA THR A 450 11.45 6.39 3.56
C THR A 450 11.82 7.24 4.77
N GLU A 451 12.06 8.52 4.56
CA GLU A 451 12.19 9.47 5.66
C GLU A 451 10.90 9.49 6.50
N ARG A 452 11.02 9.81 7.79
CA ARG A 452 9.86 9.96 8.67
C ARG A 452 8.92 11.00 8.12
N ILE A 453 7.62 10.68 8.10
CA ILE A 453 6.62 11.57 7.50
C ILE A 453 6.60 12.97 8.14
N LEU A 454 6.80 13.06 9.44
CA LEU A 454 6.89 14.36 10.12
C LEU A 454 8.05 15.21 9.57
N THR A 455 9.20 14.58 9.30
CA THR A 455 10.37 15.23 8.71
C THR A 455 10.08 15.67 7.27
N VAL A 456 9.49 14.80 6.46
CA VAL A 456 9.12 15.11 5.06
C VAL A 456 8.19 16.32 4.99
N LEU A 457 7.20 16.39 5.89
CA LEU A 457 6.23 17.49 5.89
C LEU A 457 6.79 18.80 6.46
N GLY A 458 7.75 18.72 7.37
CA GLY A 458 8.27 19.89 8.09
C GLY A 458 9.53 20.51 7.50
N THR A 459 10.26 19.78 6.66
CA THR A 459 11.53 20.26 6.06
C THR A 459 11.39 20.39 4.55
N ASP A 460 12.12 21.33 3.96
CA ASP A 460 12.06 21.54 2.50
C ASP A 460 12.96 20.54 1.76
N SER A 461 14.27 20.71 1.81
CA SER A 461 15.24 19.78 1.22
C SER A 461 16.38 19.50 2.18
N VAL A 462 16.93 18.30 2.06
CA VAL A 462 18.16 17.89 2.75
C VAL A 462 19.32 17.69 1.77
N ASP A 463 19.18 18.17 0.56
CA ASP A 463 20.22 18.10 -0.45
C ASP A 463 21.49 18.82 0.06
N GLY A 464 22.63 18.18 -0.14
CA GLY A 464 23.93 18.71 0.31
C GLY A 464 24.29 18.42 1.78
N TYR A 465 23.36 17.91 2.61
CA TYR A 465 23.70 17.48 3.97
C TYR A 465 24.42 16.13 3.98
N THR A 466 25.52 16.06 4.73
CA THR A 466 26.23 14.81 5.03
C THR A 466 25.41 13.94 6.00
N ASN A 467 25.71 12.65 6.06
CA ASN A 467 25.08 11.76 7.05
C ASN A 467 25.42 12.19 8.49
N ALA A 468 26.62 12.67 8.76
CA ALA A 468 26.99 13.18 10.07
C ALA A 468 26.12 14.37 10.50
N GLU A 469 25.85 15.31 9.60
CA GLU A 469 24.97 16.45 9.86
C GLU A 469 23.51 15.99 10.08
N LEU A 470 23.01 15.08 9.24
CA LEU A 470 21.65 14.55 9.36
C LEU A 470 21.44 13.76 10.66
N SER A 471 22.48 13.08 11.16
CA SER A 471 22.42 12.36 12.44
C SER A 471 22.06 13.27 13.62
N GLN A 472 22.48 14.55 13.55
CA GLN A 472 22.29 15.56 14.60
C GLN A 472 21.17 16.54 14.29
N LYS A 473 20.71 16.59 13.03
CA LYS A 473 19.70 17.56 12.60
C LYS A 473 18.34 17.27 13.25
N ARG A 474 17.73 18.33 13.77
CA ARG A 474 16.36 18.30 14.31
C ARG A 474 15.61 19.53 13.82
N MET A 475 14.31 19.40 13.65
CA MET A 475 13.44 20.53 13.32
C MET A 475 13.43 21.56 14.45
N SER A 476 13.35 22.84 14.09
CA SER A 476 13.03 23.92 15.02
C SER A 476 11.61 23.74 15.58
N LYS A 477 11.29 24.42 16.67
CA LYS A 477 9.93 24.38 17.26
C LYS A 477 8.85 24.83 16.28
N THR A 478 9.17 25.80 15.42
CA THR A 478 8.24 26.33 14.42
C THR A 478 7.99 25.32 13.31
N GLU A 479 9.03 24.70 12.76
CA GLU A 479 8.94 23.65 11.75
C GLU A 479 8.17 22.45 12.32
N TYR A 480 8.49 22.02 13.54
CA TYR A 480 7.80 20.91 14.20
C TYR A 480 6.30 21.18 14.35
N LYS A 481 5.92 22.38 14.80
CA LYS A 481 4.51 22.74 14.96
C LYS A 481 3.76 22.68 13.63
N LYS A 482 4.33 23.24 12.57
CA LYS A 482 3.76 23.19 11.21
C LYS A 482 3.67 21.73 10.71
N ALA A 483 4.74 20.96 10.86
CA ALA A 483 4.78 19.55 10.46
C ALA A 483 3.72 18.72 11.17
N LYS A 484 3.51 18.95 12.47
CA LYS A 484 2.47 18.28 13.27
C LYS A 484 1.07 18.55 12.73
N GLU A 485 0.74 19.79 12.37
CA GLU A 485 -0.55 20.16 11.78
C GLU A 485 -0.74 19.43 10.44
N LEU A 486 0.27 19.46 9.57
CA LEU A 486 0.25 18.76 8.28
C LEU A 486 0.14 17.23 8.43
N LEU A 487 0.84 16.64 9.41
CA LEU A 487 0.79 15.20 9.68
C LEU A 487 -0.62 14.75 10.07
N MET A 488 -1.31 15.52 10.91
CA MET A 488 -2.68 15.19 11.32
C MET A 488 -3.64 15.22 10.11
N LEU A 489 -3.47 16.19 9.17
CA LEU A 489 -4.25 16.21 7.93
C LEU A 489 -3.94 15.00 7.04
N ALA A 490 -2.66 14.69 6.83
CA ALA A 490 -2.24 13.55 6.03
C ALA A 490 -2.76 12.23 6.60
N TYR A 491 -2.68 12.05 7.93
CA TYR A 491 -3.19 10.84 8.57
C TYR A 491 -4.73 10.72 8.47
N ALA A 492 -5.47 11.82 8.60
CA ALA A 492 -6.92 11.80 8.39
C ALA A 492 -7.30 11.32 6.98
N ILE A 493 -6.54 11.74 5.95
CA ILE A 493 -6.75 11.29 4.58
C ILE A 493 -6.42 9.80 4.46
N VAL A 494 -5.18 9.40 4.78
CA VAL A 494 -4.73 8.01 4.59
C VAL A 494 -5.58 7.01 5.35
N ALA A 495 -6.11 7.42 6.48
CA ALA A 495 -6.95 6.59 7.34
C ALA A 495 -8.42 6.49 6.88
N THR A 496 -8.89 7.30 5.94
CA THR A 496 -10.32 7.31 5.56
C THR A 496 -10.58 7.01 4.08
N VAL A 497 -9.57 7.01 3.23
CA VAL A 497 -9.65 6.53 1.84
C VAL A 497 -9.80 5.00 1.76
N PRO A 498 -10.14 4.40 0.59
CA PRO A 498 -10.13 2.95 0.40
C PRO A 498 -8.79 2.33 0.75
N GLY A 499 -8.81 1.15 1.38
CA GLY A 499 -7.62 0.43 1.83
C GLY A 499 -7.44 0.41 3.34
N VAL A 500 -6.28 -0.05 3.77
CA VAL A 500 -5.88 -0.27 5.16
C VAL A 500 -4.74 0.69 5.50
N PRO A 501 -4.93 1.66 6.39
CA PRO A 501 -3.85 2.52 6.83
C PRO A 501 -2.79 1.71 7.57
N CYS A 502 -1.53 1.95 7.23
CA CYS A 502 -0.37 1.35 7.87
C CYS A 502 0.43 2.43 8.60
N ILE A 503 0.48 2.35 9.92
CA ILE A 503 1.26 3.24 10.76
C ILE A 503 2.67 2.67 10.88
N TYR A 504 3.69 3.41 10.45
CA TYR A 504 5.07 3.06 10.74
C TYR A 504 5.38 3.48 12.19
N TYR A 505 5.89 2.56 13.00
CA TYR A 505 6.10 2.78 14.44
C TYR A 505 6.75 4.14 14.73
N GLY A 506 6.16 4.89 15.64
CA GLY A 506 6.66 6.20 16.04
C GLY A 506 6.15 7.40 15.25
N ASP A 507 5.53 7.21 14.09
CA ASP A 507 4.91 8.32 13.35
C ASP A 507 3.73 8.90 14.15
N GLU A 508 3.00 8.03 14.87
CA GLU A 508 1.89 8.39 15.75
C GLU A 508 2.28 9.16 17.02
N VAL A 509 3.57 9.28 17.28
CA VAL A 509 4.11 10.05 18.44
C VAL A 509 5.05 11.17 18.01
N GLY A 510 5.12 11.46 16.70
CA GLY A 510 5.87 12.57 16.17
C GLY A 510 7.38 12.34 16.09
N MET A 511 7.81 11.11 15.84
CA MET A 511 9.22 10.83 15.59
C MET A 511 9.72 11.56 14.35
N GLN A 512 10.93 12.14 14.46
CA GLN A 512 11.68 12.72 13.37
C GLN A 512 12.76 11.76 12.89
N GLY A 513 13.12 11.82 11.64
CA GLY A 513 14.22 11.06 11.07
C GLY A 513 14.35 11.30 9.58
N TYR A 514 15.57 11.51 9.14
CA TYR A 514 15.94 11.68 7.74
C TYR A 514 16.11 10.29 7.09
N ARG A 515 16.76 10.22 5.92
CA ARG A 515 17.02 8.95 5.21
C ARG A 515 17.64 7.88 6.10
N ASP A 516 17.54 6.64 5.69
CA ASP A 516 18.17 5.49 6.34
C ASP A 516 19.66 5.80 6.68
N PRO A 517 20.09 5.51 7.92
CA PRO A 517 19.41 4.79 9.01
C PRO A 517 18.67 5.70 10.03
N PHE A 518 18.59 7.01 9.79
CA PHE A 518 18.05 7.97 10.77
C PHE A 518 16.52 7.92 10.89
N ASN A 519 15.82 7.32 9.91
CA ASN A 519 14.38 7.03 9.99
C ASN A 519 14.06 5.81 10.89
N ARG A 520 15.09 5.05 11.33
CA ARG A 520 14.98 3.81 12.13
C ARG A 520 15.47 3.99 13.57
N LEU A 521 15.27 5.18 14.16
CA LEU A 521 15.62 5.44 15.56
C LEU A 521 14.70 4.64 16.52
N PRO A 522 15.15 4.36 17.76
CA PRO A 522 14.32 3.71 18.77
C PRO A 522 13.07 4.53 19.13
N PHE A 523 11.97 3.82 19.44
CA PHE A 523 10.71 4.43 19.86
C PHE A 523 10.90 5.25 21.15
N PRO A 524 10.42 6.49 21.23
CA PRO A 524 10.71 7.41 22.32
C PRO A 524 9.73 7.22 23.51
N TRP A 525 9.69 6.03 24.11
CA TRP A 525 8.79 5.73 25.23
C TRP A 525 8.91 6.76 26.36
N GLY A 526 7.75 7.31 26.78
CA GLY A 526 7.68 8.35 27.79
C GLY A 526 7.96 9.78 27.30
N LYS A 527 8.23 9.95 25.99
CA LYS A 527 8.47 11.24 25.33
C LYS A 527 7.54 11.48 24.14
N GLU A 528 6.40 10.80 24.11
CA GLU A 528 5.41 10.86 23.04
C GLU A 528 4.79 12.26 22.90
N ASP A 529 4.59 12.75 21.67
CA ASP A 529 3.70 13.88 21.45
C ASP A 529 2.25 13.44 21.65
N LYS A 530 1.70 13.75 22.84
CA LYS A 530 0.36 13.34 23.22
C LYS A 530 -0.73 13.82 22.29
N GLY A 531 -0.57 15.00 21.68
CA GLY A 531 -1.58 15.53 20.78
C GLY A 531 -1.65 14.80 19.44
N ILE A 532 -0.51 14.30 18.93
CA ILE A 532 -0.47 13.43 17.76
C ILE A 532 -1.07 12.07 18.13
N LEU A 533 -0.62 11.48 19.24
CA LEU A 533 -1.08 10.17 19.70
C LEU A 533 -2.60 10.13 19.90
N GLU A 534 -3.16 11.10 20.61
CA GLU A 534 -4.62 11.22 20.83
C GLU A 534 -5.39 11.34 19.51
N PHE A 535 -4.82 12.04 18.52
CA PHE A 535 -5.43 12.16 17.21
C PHE A 535 -5.46 10.83 16.46
N TYR A 536 -4.35 10.06 16.48
CA TYR A 536 -4.30 8.72 15.88
C TYR A 536 -5.27 7.75 16.56
N GLN A 537 -5.32 7.74 17.89
CA GLN A 537 -6.27 6.93 18.67
C GLN A 537 -7.72 7.27 18.35
N LYS A 538 -8.04 8.55 18.23
CA LYS A 538 -9.36 9.03 17.82
C LYS A 538 -9.77 8.51 16.44
N ILE A 539 -8.90 8.60 15.46
CA ILE A 539 -9.15 8.09 14.10
C ILE A 539 -9.32 6.57 14.12
N GLY A 540 -8.49 5.85 14.88
CA GLY A 540 -8.61 4.39 15.07
C GLY A 540 -9.97 3.99 15.61
N LYS A 541 -10.48 4.73 16.60
CA LYS A 541 -11.82 4.52 17.17
C LYS A 541 -12.92 4.76 16.13
N ILE A 542 -12.82 5.84 15.33
CA ILE A 542 -13.78 6.15 14.26
C ILE A 542 -13.81 5.02 13.23
N ARG A 543 -12.65 4.56 12.75
CA ARG A 543 -12.58 3.47 11.77
C ARG A 543 -13.22 2.18 12.26
N LYS A 544 -13.04 1.85 13.53
CA LYS A 544 -13.64 0.66 14.16
C LYS A 544 -15.17 0.76 14.24
N GLN A 545 -15.70 1.96 14.46
CA GLN A 545 -17.13 2.22 14.69
C GLN A 545 -17.94 2.35 13.39
N GLU A 546 -17.40 3.06 12.39
CA GLU A 546 -18.15 3.39 11.18
C GLU A 546 -18.02 2.26 10.14
N ARG A 547 -19.16 1.69 9.78
CA ARG A 547 -19.27 0.49 8.92
C ARG A 547 -18.71 0.70 7.51
N VAL A 548 -18.85 1.89 6.97
CA VAL A 548 -18.43 2.23 5.60
C VAL A 548 -16.93 2.04 5.35
N PHE A 549 -16.10 2.01 6.40
CA PHE A 549 -14.68 1.69 6.25
C PHE A 549 -14.40 0.20 6.02
N LYS A 550 -15.41 -0.66 6.19
CA LYS A 550 -15.31 -2.12 5.96
C LYS A 550 -15.64 -2.52 4.52
N GLY A 551 -15.23 -1.74 3.53
CA GLY A 551 -15.44 -2.05 2.10
C GLY A 551 -16.49 -1.18 1.41
N GLY A 552 -16.88 -0.05 2.01
CA GLY A 552 -17.75 0.94 1.36
C GLY A 552 -17.13 1.52 0.08
N LEU A 553 -17.98 2.07 -0.77
CA LEU A 553 -17.57 2.76 -2.00
C LEU A 553 -16.88 4.09 -1.68
N PHE A 554 -16.28 4.71 -2.69
CA PHE A 554 -15.55 5.97 -2.59
C PHE A 554 -16.09 6.98 -3.60
N LYS A 555 -16.27 8.23 -3.16
CA LYS A 555 -16.65 9.36 -4.01
C LYS A 555 -15.81 10.57 -3.64
N LEU A 556 -15.07 11.10 -4.61
CA LEU A 556 -14.40 12.39 -4.46
C LEU A 556 -15.43 13.50 -4.72
N ILE A 557 -15.60 14.42 -3.76
CA ILE A 557 -16.62 15.47 -3.79
C ILE A 557 -15.99 16.80 -4.22
N GLU A 558 -14.93 17.23 -3.53
CA GLU A 558 -14.20 18.46 -3.82
C GLU A 558 -12.70 18.20 -3.69
N CYS A 559 -11.92 18.79 -4.56
CA CYS A 559 -10.46 18.71 -4.52
C CYS A 559 -9.85 19.95 -5.17
N ASP A 560 -9.67 20.99 -4.37
CA ASP A 560 -8.90 22.17 -4.75
C ASP A 560 -7.61 22.29 -3.93
N SER A 561 -6.86 23.37 -4.07
CA SER A 561 -5.60 23.57 -3.35
C SER A 561 -5.77 23.81 -1.84
N ASN A 562 -6.97 24.06 -1.34
CA ASN A 562 -7.27 24.40 0.05
C ASN A 562 -8.18 23.40 0.73
N ILE A 563 -9.22 22.96 0.02
CA ILE A 563 -10.25 22.07 0.53
C ILE A 563 -10.23 20.73 -0.20
N LEU A 564 -10.27 19.67 0.58
CA LEU A 564 -10.49 18.32 0.09
C LEU A 564 -11.71 17.74 0.80
N ALA A 565 -12.65 17.24 0.01
CA ALA A 565 -13.83 16.53 0.50
C ALA A 565 -14.02 15.23 -0.27
N PHE A 566 -14.16 14.13 0.44
CA PHE A 566 -14.47 12.82 -0.15
C PHE A 566 -15.32 11.99 0.80
N ALA A 567 -16.07 11.05 0.24
CA ALA A 567 -16.93 10.16 0.99
C ALA A 567 -16.53 8.69 0.88
N ARG A 568 -16.78 7.96 1.98
CA ARG A 568 -16.94 6.49 2.00
C ARG A 568 -18.41 6.21 2.25
N TYR A 569 -19.04 5.33 1.47
CA TYR A 569 -20.48 5.15 1.52
C TYR A 569 -20.92 3.74 1.16
N ASP A 570 -22.10 3.38 1.58
CA ASP A 570 -22.87 2.22 1.13
C ASP A 570 -24.32 2.61 0.83
N ASP A 571 -25.22 1.64 0.78
CA ASP A 571 -26.64 1.84 0.47
C ASP A 571 -27.46 2.52 1.58
N LYS A 572 -26.89 2.79 2.76
CA LYS A 572 -27.62 3.29 3.95
C LYS A 572 -27.00 4.53 4.56
N GLU A 573 -25.69 4.57 4.59
CA GLU A 573 -24.94 5.58 5.32
C GLU A 573 -23.66 5.98 4.61
N PHE A 574 -23.13 7.12 4.96
CA PHE A 574 -21.85 7.57 4.45
C PHE A 574 -21.07 8.36 5.52
N THR A 575 -19.75 8.37 5.36
CA THR A 575 -18.89 9.34 6.04
C THR A 575 -18.28 10.28 5.01
N VAL A 576 -18.14 11.55 5.38
CA VAL A 576 -17.41 12.56 4.60
C VAL A 576 -16.19 13.01 5.38
N THR A 577 -15.04 12.88 4.76
CA THR A 577 -13.79 13.45 5.28
C THR A 577 -13.60 14.82 4.63
N LEU A 578 -13.55 15.85 5.47
CA LEU A 578 -13.33 17.23 5.09
C LEU A 578 -11.97 17.69 5.60
N VAL A 579 -11.10 18.15 4.72
CA VAL A 579 -9.76 18.64 5.05
C VAL A 579 -9.63 20.10 4.59
N ASN A 580 -9.34 20.99 5.53
CA ASN A 580 -8.93 22.36 5.25
C ASN A 580 -7.41 22.48 5.51
N ARG A 581 -6.61 22.53 4.45
CA ARG A 581 -5.15 22.69 4.54
C ARG A 581 -4.68 24.15 4.48
N SER A 582 -5.62 25.09 4.36
CA SER A 582 -5.31 26.50 4.31
C SER A 582 -5.19 27.13 5.70
N THR A 583 -4.65 28.34 5.76
CA THR A 583 -4.61 29.17 6.96
C THR A 583 -5.90 29.95 7.20
N GLU A 584 -6.88 29.79 6.32
CA GLU A 584 -8.16 30.48 6.36
C GLU A 584 -9.24 29.56 6.96
N LYS A 585 -10.24 30.18 7.54
CA LYS A 585 -11.44 29.51 8.01
C LYS A 585 -12.43 29.36 6.86
N TYR A 586 -13.13 28.24 6.80
CA TYR A 586 -14.22 28.00 5.85
C TYR A 586 -15.48 27.60 6.59
N SER A 587 -16.61 28.14 6.17
CA SER A 587 -17.93 27.58 6.48
C SER A 587 -18.38 26.66 5.34
N PHE A 588 -19.30 25.77 5.63
CA PHE A 588 -19.92 24.94 4.61
C PHE A 588 -21.41 24.71 4.90
N GLU A 589 -22.17 24.57 3.84
CA GLU A 589 -23.57 24.19 3.87
C GLU A 589 -23.75 22.79 3.28
N SER A 590 -24.75 22.09 3.78
CA SER A 590 -25.11 20.76 3.30
C SER A 590 -26.61 20.57 3.37
N ASN A 591 -27.20 20.04 2.29
CA ASN A 591 -28.62 19.69 2.25
C ASN A 591 -28.94 18.46 3.11
N ILE A 592 -27.94 17.61 3.45
CA ILE A 592 -28.07 16.49 4.37
C ILE A 592 -27.39 16.84 5.71
N SER A 593 -28.02 16.47 6.83
CA SER A 593 -27.45 16.74 8.15
C SER A 593 -26.19 15.90 8.40
N LEU A 594 -25.04 16.59 8.52
CA LEU A 594 -23.75 15.98 8.82
C LEU A 594 -23.38 16.17 10.29
N LYS A 595 -22.91 15.09 10.94
CA LYS A 595 -22.47 15.09 12.34
C LYS A 595 -21.07 14.51 12.45
N SER A 596 -20.25 15.06 13.35
CA SER A 596 -18.93 14.53 13.67
C SER A 596 -19.01 13.06 14.12
N CYS A 597 -18.23 12.19 13.54
CA CYS A 597 -18.10 10.79 13.98
C CYS A 597 -17.55 10.67 15.40
N ASP A 598 -16.77 11.66 15.85
CA ASP A 598 -16.20 11.70 17.19
C ASP A 598 -17.19 12.20 18.26
N THR A 599 -17.77 13.39 18.03
CA THR A 599 -18.58 14.08 19.05
C THR A 599 -20.08 13.95 18.85
N ASN A 600 -20.52 13.42 17.72
CA ASN A 600 -21.92 13.37 17.25
C ASN A 600 -22.60 14.75 17.17
N ARG A 601 -21.83 15.85 17.14
CA ARG A 601 -22.32 17.22 17.01
C ARG A 601 -22.34 17.64 15.54
N LYS A 602 -23.30 18.50 15.18
CA LYS A 602 -23.32 19.15 13.87
C LYS A 602 -22.12 20.08 13.75
N ILE A 603 -21.44 20.02 12.62
CA ILE A 603 -20.32 20.89 12.25
C ILE A 603 -20.69 21.58 10.95
N SER A 604 -20.45 22.89 10.86
CA SER A 604 -20.63 23.70 9.66
C SER A 604 -19.44 24.61 9.37
N VAL A 605 -18.34 24.42 10.13
CA VAL A 605 -17.15 25.25 10.05
C VAL A 605 -15.91 24.37 10.05
N LEU A 606 -15.01 24.64 9.11
CA LEU A 606 -13.68 24.05 9.02
C LEU A 606 -12.66 25.09 9.52
N LYS A 607 -12.04 24.80 10.65
CA LYS A 607 -10.93 25.62 11.16
C LYS A 607 -9.73 25.55 10.21
N PRO A 608 -8.85 26.56 10.19
CA PRO A 608 -7.56 26.45 9.53
C PRO A 608 -6.83 25.17 9.93
N MET A 609 -6.12 24.55 8.98
CA MET A 609 -5.28 23.36 9.23
C MET A 609 -6.02 22.28 10.02
N SER A 610 -7.22 21.90 9.59
CA SER A 610 -8.05 20.92 10.30
C SER A 610 -8.67 19.87 9.39
N ALA A 611 -8.85 18.68 9.94
CA ALA A 611 -9.61 17.60 9.32
C ALA A 611 -10.81 17.20 10.19
N ASN A 612 -11.94 16.92 9.56
CA ASN A 612 -13.15 16.46 10.20
C ASN A 612 -13.72 15.25 9.46
N ILE A 613 -14.09 14.22 10.20
CA ILE A 613 -14.78 13.05 9.68
C ILE A 613 -16.22 13.13 10.17
N LEU A 614 -17.14 13.31 9.22
CA LEU A 614 -18.55 13.52 9.48
C LEU A 614 -19.34 12.34 8.95
N LYS A 615 -20.47 12.03 9.56
CA LYS A 615 -21.41 11.00 9.08
C LYS A 615 -22.75 11.58 8.71
N GLY A 616 -23.36 10.98 7.70
CA GLY A 616 -24.70 11.26 7.22
C GLY A 616 -25.42 9.95 6.84
N ASN A 617 -26.74 10.04 6.70
CA ASN A 617 -27.58 8.93 6.26
C ASN A 617 -28.28 9.33 4.96
N GLY A 618 -28.53 8.35 4.09
CA GLY A 618 -29.19 8.54 2.81
C GLY A 618 -28.28 8.25 1.63
N ASP A 619 -28.71 8.63 0.44
CA ASP A 619 -27.96 8.43 -0.79
C ASP A 619 -26.89 9.53 -0.93
N ILE A 620 -25.65 9.11 -1.11
CA ILE A 620 -24.51 10.00 -1.33
C ILE A 620 -24.63 10.80 -2.64
N GLU A 621 -25.40 10.31 -3.60
CA GLU A 621 -25.61 11.02 -4.86
C GLU A 621 -26.50 12.28 -4.69
N GLU A 622 -27.29 12.32 -3.61
CA GLU A 622 -28.11 13.46 -3.24
C GLU A 622 -27.35 14.48 -2.40
N LEU A 623 -26.13 14.15 -1.92
CA LEU A 623 -25.36 15.09 -1.09
C LEU A 623 -24.82 16.25 -1.92
N GLU A 624 -25.21 17.45 -1.52
CA GLU A 624 -24.67 18.71 -1.99
C GLU A 624 -23.87 19.38 -0.85
N LEU A 625 -22.66 19.80 -1.17
CA LEU A 625 -21.77 20.53 -0.27
C LEU A 625 -21.29 21.80 -0.96
N GLU A 626 -21.46 22.93 -0.30
CA GLU A 626 -20.94 24.21 -0.76
C GLU A 626 -20.02 24.80 0.31
N PHE A 627 -18.86 25.32 -0.10
CA PHE A 627 -17.83 25.86 0.78
C PHE A 627 -17.67 27.36 0.58
N TYR A 628 -17.59 28.10 1.69
CA TYR A 628 -17.44 29.53 1.70
C TYR A 628 -16.21 29.90 2.53
N LYS A 629 -15.34 30.73 1.97
CA LYS A 629 -14.23 31.32 2.72
C LYS A 629 -14.79 32.45 3.60
N ASP A 630 -14.56 32.36 4.92
CA ASP A 630 -15.03 33.36 5.90
C ASP A 630 -14.15 34.61 5.94
#